data_2aac262e46ba2bae1f8d1449f72646ba
#
_entry.id   2aac262e46ba2bae1f8d1449f72646ba
#
_cell.length_a   1.000
_cell.length_b   1.000
_cell.length_c   1.000
_cell.angle_alpha   90.00
_cell.angle_beta   90.00
_cell.angle_gamma   90.00
#
_symmetry.space_group_name_H-M   'P 1'
#
loop_
_entity.id
_entity.type
_entity.pdbx_description
1 polymer ?
#
loop_
_entity_poly.entity_id
_entity_poly.type
_entity_poly.pdbx_seq_one_letter_code
_entity_poly.pdbx_strand_id
1 'polypeptide(L)'
;ALDEADTIVTTILNKSFFWQKASAVPMTERQTQMLNLFLDGYEAKITSKTWATLAKCSKDTAIRDIQDLVDKNILIEDIPGAKRPSYSIVYDAENLTQFFSEVSITEENGVPYLHALYKGKKPICERILRLDADRFQKGDLPLANLLSKYCSYIAASNRDL
;
A
#
# COMPACT_ATOMS: atom_id res chain seq x y z
N ALA A 1 18.33 -4.88 7.97
CA ALA A 1 17.38 -3.87 8.46
C ALA A 1 17.58 -2.55 7.71
N LEU A 2 16.49 -1.82 7.50
CA LEU A 2 16.54 -0.48 6.94
C LEU A 2 17.06 0.49 8.00
N ASP A 3 17.90 1.42 7.61
CA ASP A 3 18.22 2.50 8.51
C ASP A 3 17.13 3.57 8.51
N GLU A 4 17.18 4.49 9.43
CA GLU A 4 16.18 5.52 9.62
C GLU A 4 16.10 6.47 8.40
N ALA A 5 17.24 6.82 7.80
CA ALA A 5 17.28 7.70 6.63
C ALA A 5 16.59 7.05 5.42
N ASP A 6 16.78 5.76 5.18
CA ASP A 6 16.13 5.03 4.09
C ASP A 6 14.61 4.98 4.28
N THR A 7 14.15 4.76 5.51
CA THR A 7 12.73 4.77 5.84
C THR A 7 12.10 6.14 5.57
N ILE A 8 12.77 7.22 5.95
CA ILE A 8 12.29 8.60 5.72
C ILE A 8 12.17 8.87 4.22
N VAL A 9 13.18 8.53 3.42
CA VAL A 9 13.14 8.76 1.98
C VAL A 9 12.03 7.95 1.31
N THR A 10 11.84 6.70 1.69
CA THR A 10 10.74 5.87 1.16
C THR A 10 9.39 6.51 1.45
N THR A 11 9.18 6.98 2.67
CA THR A 11 7.95 7.64 3.08
C THR A 11 7.68 8.88 2.23
N ILE A 12 8.69 9.72 2.04
CA ILE A 12 8.58 10.94 1.22
C ILE A 12 8.22 10.60 -0.23
N LEU A 13 8.89 9.62 -0.83
CA LEU A 13 8.63 9.21 -2.21
C LEU A 13 7.23 8.64 -2.39
N ASN A 14 6.81 7.74 -1.50
CA ASN A 14 5.47 7.16 -1.55
C ASN A 14 4.39 8.24 -1.43
N LYS A 15 4.57 9.18 -0.53
CA LYS A 15 3.64 10.29 -0.34
C LYS A 15 3.57 11.19 -1.58
N SER A 16 4.73 11.52 -2.16
CA SER A 16 4.80 12.34 -3.36
C SER A 16 4.10 11.67 -4.54
N PHE A 17 4.38 10.40 -4.79
CA PHE A 17 3.76 9.64 -5.89
C PHE A 17 2.25 9.51 -5.69
N PHE A 18 1.82 9.25 -4.48
CA PHE A 18 0.40 9.17 -4.16
C PHE A 18 -0.32 10.47 -4.52
N TRP A 19 0.20 11.61 -4.07
CA TRP A 19 -0.47 12.89 -4.28
C TRP A 19 -0.41 13.40 -5.70
N GLN A 20 0.52 12.94 -6.52
CA GLN A 20 0.54 13.28 -7.94
C GLN A 20 -0.77 12.86 -8.63
N LYS A 21 -1.32 11.70 -8.27
CA LYS A 21 -2.60 11.24 -8.82
C LYS A 21 -3.80 11.65 -7.99
N ALA A 22 -3.69 11.56 -6.68
CA ALA A 22 -4.82 11.77 -5.78
C ALA A 22 -5.22 13.24 -5.65
N SER A 23 -4.35 14.18 -5.99
CA SER A 23 -4.65 15.62 -5.89
C SER A 23 -5.85 16.07 -6.74
N ALA A 24 -6.16 15.34 -7.82
CA ALA A 24 -7.32 15.62 -8.65
C ALA A 24 -8.63 15.04 -8.11
N VAL A 25 -8.57 14.21 -7.09
CA VAL A 25 -9.72 13.53 -6.50
C VAL A 25 -10.31 14.41 -5.40
N PRO A 26 -11.63 14.76 -5.44
CA PRO A 26 -12.24 15.54 -4.38
C PRO A 26 -12.21 14.78 -3.04
N MET A 27 -11.68 15.43 -2.02
CA MET A 27 -11.61 14.88 -0.66
C MET A 27 -11.86 15.98 0.37
N THR A 28 -12.38 15.60 1.53
CA THR A 28 -12.49 16.53 2.66
C THR A 28 -11.12 16.77 3.27
N GLU A 29 -10.99 17.87 4.01
CA GLU A 29 -9.77 18.16 4.76
C GLU A 29 -9.42 17.02 5.74
N ARG A 30 -10.45 16.46 6.40
CA ARG A 30 -10.26 15.33 7.32
C ARG A 30 -9.71 14.10 6.61
N GLN A 31 -10.25 13.76 5.43
CA GLN A 31 -9.73 12.65 4.63
C GLN A 31 -8.28 12.88 4.23
N THR A 32 -7.95 14.07 3.77
CA THR A 32 -6.57 14.43 3.38
C THR A 32 -5.61 14.32 4.57
N GLN A 33 -6.00 14.83 5.74
CA GLN A 33 -5.17 14.75 6.94
C GLN A 33 -4.93 13.30 7.36
N MET A 34 -5.96 12.46 7.30
CA MET A 34 -5.83 11.07 7.68
C MET A 34 -4.94 10.30 6.70
N LEU A 35 -5.10 10.53 5.41
CA LEU A 35 -4.25 9.89 4.40
C LEU A 35 -2.79 10.31 4.59
N ASN A 36 -2.52 11.58 4.85
CA ASN A 36 -1.16 12.03 5.12
C ASN A 36 -0.56 11.36 6.36
N LEU A 37 -1.35 11.17 7.40
CA LEU A 37 -0.89 10.52 8.61
C LEU A 37 -0.43 9.08 8.32
N PHE A 38 -1.21 8.31 7.57
CA PHE A 38 -0.84 6.95 7.20
C PHE A 38 0.31 6.91 6.19
N LEU A 39 0.37 7.84 5.26
CA LEU A 39 1.48 7.96 4.32
C LEU A 39 2.78 8.33 5.01
N ASP A 40 2.72 9.07 6.11
CA ASP A 40 3.89 9.44 6.91
C ASP A 40 4.42 8.30 7.78
N GLY A 41 3.82 7.11 7.67
CA GLY A 41 4.34 5.91 8.32
C GLY A 41 3.68 5.55 9.64
N TYR A 42 2.47 6.04 9.91
CA TYR A 42 1.72 5.60 11.08
C TYR A 42 1.45 4.10 10.98
N GLU A 43 1.90 3.35 11.97
CA GLU A 43 1.97 1.88 11.89
C GLU A 43 0.66 1.13 12.15
N ALA A 44 -0.40 1.79 12.53
CA ALA A 44 -1.68 1.14 12.76
C ALA A 44 -2.38 0.83 11.43
N LYS A 45 -3.16 -0.25 11.41
CA LYS A 45 -4.02 -0.55 10.27
C LYS A 45 -5.12 0.51 10.14
N ILE A 46 -5.52 0.80 8.91
CA ILE A 46 -6.65 1.68 8.65
C ILE A 46 -7.93 0.90 8.92
N THR A 47 -8.60 1.23 10.00
CA THR A 47 -9.90 0.67 10.37
C THR A 47 -10.84 1.81 10.75
N SER A 48 -12.14 1.55 10.78
CA SER A 48 -13.09 2.58 11.22
C SER A 48 -12.83 3.05 12.65
N LYS A 49 -12.41 2.15 13.52
CA LYS A 49 -12.07 2.48 14.91
C LYS A 49 -10.84 3.38 14.99
N THR A 50 -9.77 3.00 14.31
CA THR A 50 -8.53 3.79 14.28
C THR A 50 -8.78 5.16 13.66
N TRP A 51 -9.51 5.20 12.56
CA TRP A 51 -9.86 6.45 11.88
C TRP A 51 -10.66 7.37 12.80
N ALA A 52 -11.71 6.84 13.44
CA ALA A 52 -12.54 7.63 14.35
C ALA A 52 -11.73 8.22 15.52
N THR A 53 -10.83 7.42 16.08
CA THR A 53 -9.98 7.85 17.19
C THR A 53 -9.01 8.95 16.75
N LEU A 54 -8.31 8.75 15.65
CA LEU A 54 -7.30 9.70 15.17
C LEU A 54 -7.91 10.97 14.58
N ALA A 55 -9.01 10.84 13.85
CA ALA A 55 -9.70 11.97 13.24
C ALA A 55 -10.62 12.70 14.22
N LYS A 56 -10.80 12.15 15.41
CA LYS A 56 -11.69 12.71 16.45
C LYS A 56 -13.13 12.90 15.93
N CYS A 57 -13.64 11.88 15.27
CA CYS A 57 -14.99 11.86 14.74
C CYS A 57 -15.75 10.62 15.21
N SER A 58 -17.05 10.56 14.93
CA SER A 58 -17.84 9.37 15.24
C SER A 58 -17.46 8.19 14.36
N LYS A 59 -17.77 6.99 14.81
CA LYS A 59 -17.55 5.78 14.03
C LYS A 59 -18.31 5.82 12.68
N ASP A 60 -19.55 6.33 12.72
CA ASP A 60 -20.35 6.46 11.50
C ASP A 60 -19.70 7.40 10.48
N THR A 61 -19.15 8.52 10.94
CA THR A 61 -18.41 9.45 10.09
C THR A 61 -17.16 8.79 9.53
N ALA A 62 -16.42 8.04 10.34
CA ALA A 62 -15.24 7.31 9.91
C ALA A 62 -15.59 6.30 8.82
N ILE A 63 -16.66 5.54 8.99
CA ILE A 63 -17.12 4.58 7.99
C ILE A 63 -17.45 5.28 6.67
N ARG A 64 -18.13 6.42 6.72
CA ARG A 64 -18.47 7.19 5.51
C ARG A 64 -17.22 7.73 4.81
N ASP A 65 -16.26 8.25 5.56
CA ASP A 65 -15.01 8.74 5.01
C ASP A 65 -14.25 7.63 4.28
N ILE A 66 -14.13 6.48 4.94
CA ILE A 66 -13.42 5.32 4.38
C ILE A 66 -14.15 4.79 3.15
N GLN A 67 -15.46 4.63 3.22
CA GLN A 67 -16.24 4.12 2.10
C GLN A 67 -16.16 5.04 0.88
N ASP A 68 -16.19 6.34 1.09
CA ASP A 68 -16.01 7.32 0.03
C ASP A 68 -14.64 7.15 -0.65
N LEU A 69 -13.59 6.94 0.12
CA LEU A 69 -12.25 6.71 -0.43
C LEU A 69 -12.13 5.36 -1.14
N VAL A 70 -12.83 4.34 -0.67
CA VAL A 70 -12.89 3.05 -1.37
C VAL A 70 -13.60 3.21 -2.72
N ASP A 71 -14.71 3.93 -2.76
CA ASP A 71 -15.45 4.19 -3.99
C ASP A 71 -14.64 5.00 -5.01
N LYS A 72 -13.72 5.82 -4.53
CA LYS A 72 -12.81 6.63 -5.37
C LYS A 72 -11.50 5.93 -5.71
N ASN A 73 -11.35 4.66 -5.34
CA ASN A 73 -10.13 3.85 -5.54
C ASN A 73 -8.88 4.42 -4.86
N ILE A 74 -9.06 5.15 -3.77
CA ILE A 74 -7.95 5.65 -2.94
C ILE A 74 -7.58 4.61 -1.88
N LEU A 75 -8.57 3.91 -1.33
CA LEU A 75 -8.39 2.80 -0.40
C LEU A 75 -8.93 1.51 -0.98
N ILE A 76 -8.37 0.40 -0.55
CA ILE A 76 -8.85 -0.94 -0.89
C ILE A 76 -9.02 -1.75 0.40
N GLU A 77 -10.09 -2.53 0.47
CA GLU A 77 -10.33 -3.44 1.58
C GLU A 77 -9.32 -4.58 1.54
N ASP A 78 -8.64 -4.85 2.66
CA ASP A 78 -7.59 -5.89 2.71
C ASP A 78 -8.16 -7.28 2.52
N ILE A 79 -9.27 -7.60 3.20
CA ILE A 79 -9.94 -8.88 3.12
C ILE A 79 -11.42 -8.61 2.81
N PRO A 80 -11.88 -8.85 1.56
CA PRO A 80 -13.27 -8.59 1.22
C PRO A 80 -14.24 -9.37 2.11
N GLY A 81 -15.22 -8.68 2.66
CA GLY A 81 -16.25 -9.29 3.50
C GLY A 81 -15.83 -9.62 4.93
N ALA A 82 -14.69 -9.15 5.40
CA ALA A 82 -14.25 -9.38 6.77
C ALA A 82 -15.20 -8.72 7.78
N LYS A 83 -15.38 -9.37 8.94
CA LYS A 83 -16.22 -8.82 10.02
C LYS A 83 -15.63 -7.52 10.60
N ARG A 84 -14.31 -7.42 10.64
CA ARG A 84 -13.58 -6.24 11.09
C ARG A 84 -12.70 -5.76 9.97
N PRO A 85 -13.27 -5.01 9.02
CA PRO A 85 -12.52 -4.63 7.82
C PRO A 85 -11.33 -3.73 8.16
N SER A 86 -10.22 -3.99 7.47
CA SER A 86 -9.08 -3.07 7.41
C SER A 86 -8.84 -2.68 5.97
N TYR A 87 -8.13 -1.59 5.77
CA TYR A 87 -7.95 -1.00 4.45
C TYR A 87 -6.49 -0.64 4.23
N SER A 88 -6.11 -0.56 2.96
CA SER A 88 -4.78 -0.14 2.56
C SER A 88 -4.89 0.96 1.50
N ILE A 89 -3.87 1.81 1.43
CA ILE A 89 -3.79 2.86 0.41
C ILE A 89 -3.47 2.22 -0.94
N VAL A 90 -4.18 2.64 -1.98
CA VAL A 90 -3.92 2.21 -3.35
C VAL A 90 -2.81 3.09 -3.93
N TYR A 91 -1.67 2.49 -4.27
CA TYR A 91 -0.54 3.20 -4.85
C TYR A 91 -0.57 3.14 -6.37
N ASP A 92 0.04 4.13 -7.00
CA ASP A 92 0.15 4.18 -8.44
C ASP A 92 1.13 3.12 -8.95
N ALA A 93 0.62 2.15 -9.72
CA ALA A 93 1.43 1.07 -10.27
C ALA A 93 2.57 1.58 -11.17
N GLU A 94 2.34 2.65 -11.92
CA GLU A 94 3.35 3.19 -12.82
C GLU A 94 4.60 3.65 -12.07
N ASN A 95 4.43 4.26 -10.90
CA ASN A 95 5.55 4.74 -10.11
C ASN A 95 6.39 3.61 -9.52
N LEU A 96 5.75 2.52 -9.12
CA LEU A 96 6.46 1.37 -8.58
C LEU A 96 7.06 0.49 -9.68
N THR A 97 6.37 0.32 -10.80
CA THR A 97 6.87 -0.51 -11.91
C THR A 97 8.07 0.10 -12.63
N GLN A 98 8.36 1.38 -12.41
CA GLN A 98 9.63 1.95 -12.85
C GLN A 98 10.84 1.24 -12.23
N PHE A 99 10.67 0.75 -11.02
CA PHE A 99 11.75 0.12 -10.26
C PHE A 99 11.72 -1.40 -10.33
N PHE A 100 10.57 -2.00 -10.55
CA PHE A 100 10.39 -3.46 -10.51
C PHE A 100 9.84 -3.97 -11.83
N SER A 101 10.48 -4.97 -12.38
CA SER A 101 10.05 -5.64 -13.62
C SER A 101 10.02 -7.16 -13.42
N GLU A 102 9.46 -7.87 -14.40
CA GLU A 102 9.37 -9.34 -14.39
C GLU A 102 8.73 -9.88 -13.11
N VAL A 103 7.65 -9.21 -12.65
CA VAL A 103 6.95 -9.60 -11.44
C VAL A 103 6.19 -10.90 -11.67
N SER A 104 6.43 -11.88 -10.82
CA SER A 104 5.74 -13.17 -10.87
C SER A 104 5.56 -13.75 -9.48
N ILE A 105 4.63 -14.70 -9.36
CA ILE A 105 4.42 -15.44 -8.11
C ILE A 105 4.64 -16.92 -8.39
N THR A 106 5.47 -17.56 -7.57
CA THR A 106 5.72 -18.99 -7.63
C THR A 106 5.36 -19.64 -6.30
N GLU A 107 5.23 -20.95 -6.29
CA GLU A 107 5.00 -21.70 -5.06
C GLU A 107 6.14 -22.69 -4.85
N GLU A 108 6.59 -22.81 -3.62
CA GLU A 108 7.56 -23.79 -3.21
C GLU A 108 7.09 -24.41 -1.89
N ASN A 109 6.84 -25.71 -1.89
CA ASN A 109 6.30 -26.44 -0.74
C ASN A 109 5.01 -25.82 -0.18
N GLY A 110 4.13 -25.33 -1.07
CA GLY A 110 2.87 -24.70 -0.67
C GLY A 110 2.99 -23.27 -0.18
N VAL A 111 4.19 -22.69 -0.21
CA VAL A 111 4.45 -21.31 0.22
C VAL A 111 4.61 -20.42 -1.00
N PRO A 112 3.82 -19.34 -1.11
CA PRO A 112 3.96 -18.42 -2.24
C PRO A 112 5.12 -17.44 -2.06
N TYR A 113 5.83 -17.17 -3.16
CA TYR A 113 6.93 -16.22 -3.22
C TYR A 113 6.71 -15.25 -4.37
N LEU A 114 6.97 -13.97 -4.08
CA LEU A 114 6.96 -12.91 -5.07
C LEU A 114 8.38 -12.76 -5.64
N HIS A 115 8.50 -12.83 -6.96
CA HIS A 115 9.75 -12.61 -7.68
C HIS A 115 9.65 -11.33 -8.51
N ALA A 116 10.72 -10.56 -8.53
CA ALA A 116 10.83 -9.37 -9.36
C ALA A 116 12.29 -9.06 -9.64
N LEU A 117 12.54 -8.21 -10.64
CA LEU A 117 13.86 -7.61 -10.87
C LEU A 117 13.79 -6.14 -10.44
N TYR A 118 14.71 -5.74 -9.58
CA TYR A 118 14.85 -4.35 -9.16
C TYR A 118 15.83 -3.64 -10.10
N LYS A 119 15.35 -2.58 -10.75
CA LYS A 119 16.12 -1.82 -11.79
C LYS A 119 16.68 -2.70 -12.90
N GLY A 120 15.98 -3.80 -13.20
CA GLY A 120 16.40 -4.73 -14.24
C GLY A 120 17.68 -5.52 -13.95
N LYS A 121 18.20 -5.46 -12.74
CA LYS A 121 19.48 -6.07 -12.37
C LYS A 121 19.43 -7.01 -11.18
N LYS A 122 18.78 -6.58 -10.09
CA LYS A 122 18.80 -7.32 -8.83
C LYS A 122 17.58 -8.24 -8.71
N PRO A 123 17.77 -9.57 -8.68
CA PRO A 123 16.67 -10.49 -8.42
C PRO A 123 16.18 -10.34 -6.99
N ILE A 124 14.86 -10.31 -6.83
CA ILE A 124 14.20 -10.21 -5.53
C ILE A 124 13.28 -11.41 -5.39
N CYS A 125 13.29 -12.01 -4.22
CA CYS A 125 12.41 -13.11 -3.85
C CYS A 125 11.91 -12.85 -2.44
N GLU A 126 10.61 -12.61 -2.29
CA GLU A 126 10.00 -12.33 -1.00
C GLU A 126 8.85 -13.29 -0.74
N ARG A 127 8.82 -13.84 0.47
CA ARG A 127 7.68 -14.65 0.91
C ARG A 127 6.48 -13.76 1.12
N ILE A 128 5.32 -14.16 0.57
CA ILE A 128 4.09 -13.39 0.70
C ILE A 128 2.98 -14.24 1.33
N LEU A 129 1.94 -13.58 1.79
CA LEU A 129 0.79 -14.27 2.36
C LEU A 129 0.00 -14.97 1.24
N ARG A 130 -0.51 -16.16 1.54
CA ARG A 130 -1.36 -16.92 0.61
C ARG A 130 -2.54 -16.08 0.12
N LEU A 131 -3.18 -15.35 1.03
CA LEU A 131 -4.32 -14.50 0.69
C LEU A 131 -3.95 -13.43 -0.34
N ASP A 132 -2.80 -12.79 -0.16
CA ASP A 132 -2.33 -11.75 -1.09
C ASP A 132 -1.98 -12.35 -2.46
N ALA A 133 -1.35 -13.53 -2.48
CA ALA A 133 -1.06 -14.23 -3.73
C ALA A 133 -2.34 -14.56 -4.50
N ASP A 134 -3.34 -15.11 -3.80
CA ASP A 134 -4.61 -15.48 -4.42
C ASP A 134 -5.36 -14.26 -4.93
N ARG A 135 -5.39 -13.19 -4.17
CA ARG A 135 -6.05 -11.93 -4.57
C ARG A 135 -5.37 -11.31 -5.78
N PHE A 136 -4.05 -11.31 -5.80
CA PHE A 136 -3.31 -10.76 -6.94
C PHE A 136 -3.58 -11.58 -8.22
N GLN A 137 -3.56 -12.89 -8.12
CA GLN A 137 -3.81 -13.78 -9.26
C GLN A 137 -5.24 -13.66 -9.80
N LYS A 138 -6.21 -13.34 -8.92
CA LYS A 138 -7.60 -13.10 -9.32
C LYS A 138 -7.84 -11.70 -9.86
N GLY A 139 -6.86 -10.80 -9.76
CA GLY A 139 -7.01 -9.40 -10.16
C GLY A 139 -7.64 -8.51 -9.09
N ASP A 140 -7.83 -9.00 -7.87
CA ASP A 140 -8.45 -8.24 -6.78
C ASP A 140 -7.44 -7.40 -5.97
N LEU A 141 -6.15 -7.65 -6.15
CA LEU A 141 -5.09 -6.89 -5.49
C LEU A 141 -4.24 -6.19 -6.54
N PRO A 142 -4.22 -4.86 -6.59
CA PRO A 142 -3.40 -4.13 -7.55
C PRO A 142 -1.90 -4.42 -7.39
N LEU A 143 -1.17 -4.45 -8.50
CA LEU A 143 0.28 -4.67 -8.50
C LEU A 143 1.01 -3.65 -7.62
N ALA A 144 0.60 -2.39 -7.65
CA ALA A 144 1.20 -1.36 -6.84
C ALA A 144 1.11 -1.67 -5.34
N ASN A 145 -0.03 -2.20 -4.89
CA ASN A 145 -0.21 -2.58 -3.49
C ASN A 145 0.66 -3.77 -3.10
N LEU A 146 0.77 -4.76 -3.99
CA LEU A 146 1.63 -5.91 -3.76
C LEU A 146 3.10 -5.48 -3.63
N LEU A 147 3.59 -4.68 -4.55
CA LEU A 147 4.95 -4.16 -4.52
C LEU A 147 5.20 -3.26 -3.32
N SER A 148 4.25 -2.39 -2.98
CA SER A 148 4.36 -1.53 -1.81
C SER A 148 4.48 -2.33 -0.52
N LYS A 149 3.67 -3.36 -0.37
CA LYS A 149 3.67 -4.18 0.85
C LYS A 149 4.96 -4.99 1.03
N TYR A 150 5.49 -5.56 -0.05
CA TYR A 150 6.59 -6.53 0.04
C TYR A 150 7.93 -6.02 -0.46
N CYS A 151 7.96 -4.99 -1.28
CA CYS A 151 9.17 -4.57 -1.99
C CYS A 151 9.56 -3.10 -1.79
N SER A 152 8.74 -2.26 -1.18
CA SER A 152 9.04 -0.83 -1.06
C SER A 152 10.34 -0.57 -0.30
N TYR A 153 10.66 -1.37 0.74
CA TYR A 153 11.90 -1.22 1.48
C TYR A 153 13.14 -1.47 0.62
N ILE A 154 13.00 -2.30 -0.41
CA ILE A 154 14.11 -2.60 -1.32
C ILE A 154 14.44 -1.37 -2.16
N ALA A 155 13.39 -0.69 -2.65
CA ALA A 155 13.58 0.55 -3.38
C ALA A 155 14.29 1.60 -2.53
N ALA A 156 13.92 1.70 -1.25
CA ALA A 156 14.58 2.61 -0.32
C ALA A 156 16.04 2.24 -0.07
N SER A 157 16.31 0.94 0.19
CA SER A 157 17.66 0.47 0.52
C SER A 157 18.64 0.53 -0.64
N ASN A 158 18.14 0.44 -1.87
CA ASN A 158 18.98 0.31 -3.07
C ASN A 158 18.85 1.49 -4.02
N ARG A 159 18.33 2.63 -3.56
CA ARG A 159 18.07 3.78 -4.43
C ARG A 159 19.33 4.37 -5.08
N ASP A 160 20.48 4.10 -4.51
CA ASP A 160 21.76 4.58 -5.03
C ASP A 160 22.43 3.65 -6.06
N LEU A 161 21.79 2.54 -6.33
CA LEU A 161 22.30 1.57 -7.30
C LEU A 161 22.00 1.97 -8.74
#